data_32e3352529335ba8831b0b390b1300e3
#
_entry.id   32e3352529335ba8831b0b390b1300e3
#
_cell.length_a   1.000
_cell.length_b   1.000
_cell.length_c   1.000
_cell.angle_alpha   90.00
_cell.angle_beta   90.00
_cell.angle_gamma   90.00
#
_symmetry.space_group_name_H-M   'P 1'
#
loop_
_entity.id
_entity.type
_entity.pdbx_description
1 polymer ?
#
loop_
_entity_poly.entity_id
_entity_poly.type
_entity_poly.pdbx_seq_one_letter_code
_entity_poly.pdbx_strand_id
1 'polypeptide(L)'
;MEEQIIEKDSVNSKLDELKQLQLIEDEDTQKDKFLTFRIGNEDYAIDIKYINEIISIQKITSVPNIKKYIKGIINLRGNIIPVIDVRLRFHIDEKEYTDKTCIVVTSINNVHVGLIVDEVSEVLSIPEDKISPPPQTNKGAKSRYIQGIGRVGQKVKVMINLFKLLYDEEKPVMEN
;
A
#
# COMPACT_ATOMS: atom_id res chain seq x y z
N MET A 1 -4.98 -10.58 -19.44
CA MET A 1 -4.06 -9.48 -19.70
C MET A 1 -4.77 -8.14 -19.89
N GLU A 2 -5.74 -8.06 -20.79
CA GLU A 2 -6.44 -6.79 -21.06
C GLU A 2 -7.30 -6.30 -19.89
N GLU A 3 -7.98 -7.18 -19.15
CA GLU A 3 -8.85 -6.81 -18.03
C GLU A 3 -8.09 -6.15 -16.87
N GLN A 4 -6.84 -6.51 -16.63
CA GLN A 4 -6.06 -5.96 -15.53
C GLN A 4 -5.40 -4.62 -15.84
N ILE A 5 -5.04 -4.39 -17.09
CA ILE A 5 -4.59 -3.09 -17.56
C ILE A 5 -5.76 -2.10 -17.43
N ILE A 6 -6.98 -2.54 -17.75
CA ILE A 6 -8.21 -1.75 -17.62
C ILE A 6 -8.49 -1.41 -16.15
N GLU A 7 -8.33 -2.35 -15.21
CA GLU A 7 -8.51 -2.09 -13.79
C GLU A 7 -7.50 -1.09 -13.23
N LYS A 8 -6.20 -1.25 -13.56
CA LYS A 8 -5.14 -0.32 -13.15
C LYS A 8 -5.37 1.07 -13.72
N ASP A 9 -5.70 1.16 -14.99
CA ASP A 9 -5.98 2.42 -15.65
C ASP A 9 -7.24 3.09 -15.09
N SER A 10 -8.27 2.31 -14.77
CA SER A 10 -9.48 2.80 -14.11
C SER A 10 -9.19 3.35 -12.71
N VAL A 11 -8.38 2.67 -11.91
CA VAL A 11 -7.99 3.15 -10.58
C VAL A 11 -7.11 4.40 -10.69
N ASN A 12 -6.16 4.43 -11.59
CA ASN A 12 -5.31 5.61 -11.83
C ASN A 12 -6.14 6.81 -12.30
N SER A 13 -7.07 6.60 -13.22
CA SER A 13 -8.00 7.64 -13.70
C SER A 13 -8.80 8.21 -12.53
N LYS A 14 -9.32 7.36 -11.64
CA LYS A 14 -10.06 7.79 -10.46
C LYS A 14 -9.18 8.56 -9.46
N LEU A 15 -7.93 8.13 -9.28
CA LEU A 15 -6.97 8.87 -8.46
C LEU A 15 -6.67 10.25 -9.04
N ASP A 16 -6.50 10.35 -10.36
CA ASP A 16 -6.26 11.62 -11.03
C ASP A 16 -7.46 12.56 -10.93
N GLU A 17 -8.68 12.07 -11.10
CA GLU A 17 -9.91 12.83 -10.89
C GLU A 17 -9.97 13.41 -9.47
N LEU A 18 -9.71 12.59 -8.47
CA LEU A 18 -9.73 13.02 -7.07
C LEU A 18 -8.67 14.07 -6.78
N LYS A 19 -7.48 13.95 -7.38
CA LYS A 19 -6.42 14.96 -7.26
C LYS A 19 -6.77 16.28 -7.94
N GLN A 20 -7.42 16.22 -9.10
CA GLN A 20 -7.89 17.42 -9.81
C GLN A 20 -9.00 18.14 -9.04
N LEU A 21 -9.92 17.41 -8.43
CA LEU A 21 -10.96 17.97 -7.57
C LEU A 21 -10.35 18.69 -6.36
N GLN A 22 -9.22 18.18 -5.85
CA GLN A 22 -8.49 18.81 -4.75
C GLN A 22 -7.90 20.18 -5.11
N LEU A 23 -7.58 20.41 -6.38
CA LEU A 23 -7.11 21.73 -6.86
C LEU A 23 -8.23 22.76 -6.93
N ILE A 24 -9.49 22.33 -6.90
CA ILE A 24 -10.68 23.16 -7.09
C ILE A 24 -11.48 23.33 -5.79
N GLU A 25 -11.46 22.35 -4.91
CA GLU A 25 -12.20 22.33 -3.63
C GLU A 25 -11.30 21.86 -2.49
N ASP A 26 -11.49 22.42 -1.30
CA ASP A 26 -10.77 22.15 -0.05
C ASP A 26 -10.52 20.65 0.26
N GLU A 27 -9.58 20.40 1.15
CA GLU A 27 -9.09 19.11 1.68
C GLU A 27 -10.17 18.05 1.96
N ASP A 28 -11.45 18.40 1.95
CA ASP A 28 -12.58 17.53 2.29
C ASP A 28 -12.88 16.44 1.24
N THR A 29 -12.49 16.60 -0.02
CA THR A 29 -12.85 15.65 -1.07
C THR A 29 -12.06 14.36 -1.07
N GLN A 30 -10.87 14.35 -0.47
CA GLN A 30 -10.04 13.14 -0.30
C GLN A 30 -10.19 12.52 1.09
N LYS A 31 -10.85 13.23 1.99
CA LYS A 31 -11.11 12.72 3.32
C LYS A 31 -11.87 11.39 3.23
N ASP A 32 -11.46 10.44 4.04
CA ASP A 32 -12.06 9.11 4.13
C ASP A 32 -11.96 8.26 2.85
N LYS A 33 -11.13 8.64 1.89
CA LYS A 33 -10.86 7.83 0.69
C LYS A 33 -9.61 6.98 0.88
N PHE A 34 -9.71 5.72 0.50
CA PHE A 34 -8.64 4.73 0.69
C PHE A 34 -8.47 3.90 -0.57
N LEU A 35 -7.23 3.63 -0.92
CA LEU A 35 -6.89 2.61 -1.91
C LEU A 35 -6.91 1.26 -1.20
N THR A 36 -7.66 0.31 -1.73
CA THR A 36 -7.68 -1.06 -1.22
C THR A 36 -6.87 -1.99 -2.11
N PHE A 37 -6.16 -2.89 -1.47
CA PHE A 37 -5.33 -3.88 -2.14
C PHE A 37 -5.32 -5.18 -1.36
N ARG A 38 -4.89 -6.25 -2.00
CA ARG A 38 -4.86 -7.59 -1.41
C ARG A 38 -3.42 -8.05 -1.20
N ILE A 39 -3.21 -8.65 -0.03
CA ILE A 39 -2.03 -9.45 0.28
C ILE A 39 -2.53 -10.80 0.79
N GLY A 40 -2.24 -11.87 0.07
CA GLY A 40 -2.79 -13.18 0.40
C GLY A 40 -4.32 -13.18 0.30
N ASN A 41 -4.97 -13.52 1.40
CA ASN A 41 -6.44 -13.59 1.48
C ASN A 41 -7.05 -12.38 2.21
N GLU A 42 -6.26 -11.39 2.58
CA GLU A 42 -6.72 -10.23 3.34
C GLU A 42 -6.70 -8.98 2.49
N ASP A 43 -7.70 -8.14 2.73
CA ASP A 43 -7.82 -6.82 2.11
C ASP A 43 -7.29 -5.73 3.04
N TYR A 44 -6.43 -4.89 2.48
CA TYR A 44 -5.79 -3.77 3.18
C TYR A 44 -6.20 -2.45 2.56
N ALA A 45 -6.06 -1.39 3.32
CA ALA A 45 -6.39 -0.05 2.83
C ALA A 45 -5.33 0.96 3.29
N ILE A 46 -4.98 1.86 2.38
CA ILE A 46 -4.08 3.00 2.63
C ILE A 46 -4.79 4.28 2.20
N ASP A 47 -4.64 5.34 2.99
CA ASP A 47 -5.17 6.66 2.68
C ASP A 47 -4.64 7.16 1.32
N ILE A 48 -5.54 7.58 0.45
CA ILE A 48 -5.17 8.01 -0.91
C ILE A 48 -4.28 9.25 -0.96
N LYS A 49 -4.25 10.05 0.09
CA LYS A 49 -3.36 11.22 0.14
C LYS A 49 -1.88 10.87 -0.02
N TYR A 50 -1.51 9.62 0.28
CA TYR A 50 -0.14 9.14 0.15
C TYR A 50 0.15 8.46 -1.19
N ILE A 51 -0.86 8.22 -2.02
CA ILE A 51 -0.72 7.44 -3.25
C ILE A 51 -0.46 8.38 -4.42
N ASN A 52 0.64 8.14 -5.15
CA ASN A 52 0.95 8.87 -6.36
C ASN A 52 0.37 8.19 -7.60
N GLU A 53 0.69 6.93 -7.77
CA GLU A 53 0.23 6.15 -8.92
C GLU A 53 0.38 4.64 -8.66
N ILE A 54 -0.21 3.85 -9.52
CA ILE A 54 -0.11 2.39 -9.50
C ILE A 54 0.48 1.97 -10.85
N ILE A 55 1.55 1.20 -10.79
CA ILE A 55 2.25 0.71 -11.98
C ILE A 55 2.35 -0.82 -11.97
N SER A 56 2.53 -1.39 -13.15
CA SER A 56 2.83 -2.82 -13.29
C SER A 56 4.20 -3.15 -12.73
N ILE A 57 4.42 -4.40 -12.38
CA ILE A 57 5.75 -4.89 -12.04
C ILE A 57 6.68 -4.60 -13.22
N GLN A 58 7.81 -4.02 -12.92
CA GLN A 58 8.87 -3.75 -13.88
C GLN A 58 10.19 -4.27 -13.31
N LYS A 59 11.27 -4.12 -14.06
CA LYS A 59 12.60 -4.56 -13.62
C LYS A 59 12.99 -3.88 -12.31
N ILE A 60 13.26 -4.69 -11.29
CA ILE A 60 13.76 -4.26 -10.00
C ILE A 60 15.26 -4.60 -9.94
N THR A 61 16.08 -3.59 -9.69
CA THR A 61 17.51 -3.76 -9.52
C THR A 61 17.82 -4.01 -8.05
N SER A 62 18.38 -5.18 -7.76
CA SER A 62 18.79 -5.52 -6.39
C SER A 62 19.92 -4.61 -5.91
N VAL A 63 19.87 -4.25 -4.64
CA VAL A 63 20.92 -3.48 -3.96
C VAL A 63 21.49 -4.36 -2.84
N PRO A 64 22.85 -4.50 -2.75
CA PRO A 64 23.43 -5.32 -1.69
C PRO A 64 23.30 -4.67 -0.31
N ASN A 65 23.30 -5.51 0.74
CA ASN A 65 23.33 -5.10 2.14
C ASN A 65 22.15 -4.21 2.58
N ILE A 66 20.96 -4.49 2.04
CA ILE A 66 19.71 -3.86 2.47
C ILE A 66 18.81 -4.85 3.20
N LYS A 67 17.81 -4.33 3.89
CA LYS A 67 16.83 -5.15 4.60
C LYS A 67 16.08 -6.07 3.64
N LYS A 68 15.76 -7.27 4.10
CA LYS A 68 15.19 -8.34 3.25
C LYS A 68 13.87 -7.92 2.55
N TYR A 69 13.06 -7.10 3.20
CA TYR A 69 11.79 -6.64 2.62
C TYR A 69 11.95 -5.58 1.52
N ILE A 70 13.13 -4.96 1.40
CA ILE A 70 13.43 -4.05 0.31
C ILE A 70 13.96 -4.88 -0.86
N LYS A 71 13.15 -5.02 -1.91
CA LYS A 71 13.52 -5.83 -3.08
C LYS A 71 14.61 -5.18 -3.93
N GLY A 72 14.71 -3.88 -3.88
CA GLY A 72 15.68 -3.12 -4.64
C GLY A 72 15.16 -1.75 -5.02
N ILE A 73 15.55 -1.30 -6.18
CA ILE A 73 15.18 0.00 -6.73
C ILE A 73 14.60 -0.15 -8.14
N ILE A 74 13.72 0.79 -8.50
CA ILE A 74 13.23 0.94 -9.86
C ILE A 74 13.56 2.33 -10.39
N ASN A 75 13.66 2.45 -11.70
CA ASN A 75 13.76 3.76 -12.36
C ASN A 75 12.38 4.11 -12.92
N LEU A 76 11.76 5.13 -12.33
CA LEU A 76 10.46 5.63 -12.77
C LEU A 76 10.64 7.03 -13.35
N ARG A 77 10.65 7.16 -14.67
CA ARG A 77 10.83 8.43 -15.40
C ARG A 77 12.06 9.22 -14.94
N GLY A 78 13.19 8.53 -14.76
CA GLY A 78 14.44 9.13 -14.31
C GLY A 78 14.61 9.25 -12.79
N ASN A 79 13.58 8.95 -12.01
CA ASN A 79 13.64 8.94 -10.55
C ASN A 79 13.92 7.53 -10.03
N ILE A 80 14.90 7.41 -9.16
CA ILE A 80 15.23 6.15 -8.51
C ILE A 80 14.38 6.01 -7.25
N ILE A 81 13.57 4.94 -7.22
CA ILE A 81 12.60 4.71 -6.15
C ILE A 81 12.88 3.35 -5.51
N PRO A 82 13.09 3.30 -4.18
CA PRO A 82 13.17 2.02 -3.49
C PRO A 82 11.81 1.31 -3.49
N VAL A 83 11.85 -0.01 -3.53
CA VAL A 83 10.65 -0.85 -3.61
C VAL A 83 10.63 -1.86 -2.48
N ILE A 84 9.57 -1.82 -1.70
CA ILE A 84 9.31 -2.73 -0.58
C ILE A 84 8.33 -3.80 -1.02
N ASP A 85 8.65 -5.06 -0.74
CA ASP A 85 7.68 -6.15 -0.86
C ASP A 85 6.86 -6.23 0.44
N VAL A 86 5.57 -5.93 0.36
CA VAL A 86 4.70 -5.88 1.53
C VAL A 86 4.55 -7.26 2.18
N ARG A 87 4.58 -8.35 1.40
CA ARG A 87 4.59 -9.70 1.97
C ARG A 87 5.76 -9.91 2.91
N LEU A 88 6.95 -9.57 2.45
CA LEU A 88 8.17 -9.71 3.27
C LEU A 88 8.15 -8.78 4.48
N ARG A 89 7.62 -7.58 4.31
CA ARG A 89 7.46 -6.63 5.42
C ARG A 89 6.52 -7.18 6.52
N PHE A 90 5.50 -7.94 6.13
CA PHE A 90 4.56 -8.59 7.03
C PHE A 90 5.03 -9.96 7.53
N HIS A 91 6.23 -10.40 7.16
CA HIS A 91 6.75 -11.75 7.44
C HIS A 91 5.86 -12.85 6.86
N ILE A 92 5.29 -12.60 5.69
CA ILE A 92 4.55 -13.57 4.90
C ILE A 92 5.50 -14.10 3.82
N ASP A 93 5.40 -15.38 3.48
CA ASP A 93 6.24 -16.00 2.48
C ASP A 93 6.17 -15.28 1.14
N GLU A 94 7.30 -15.21 0.46
CA GLU A 94 7.37 -14.69 -0.90
C GLU A 94 6.43 -15.47 -1.82
N LYS A 95 5.83 -14.75 -2.74
CA LYS A 95 5.03 -15.32 -3.81
C LYS A 95 5.60 -14.85 -5.14
N GLU A 96 5.61 -15.76 -6.10
CA GLU A 96 5.96 -15.40 -7.47
C GLU A 96 5.02 -14.31 -7.99
N TYR A 97 5.60 -13.29 -8.63
CA TYR A 97 4.83 -12.18 -9.16
C TYR A 97 4.01 -12.63 -10.37
N THR A 98 2.76 -12.22 -10.40
CA THR A 98 1.83 -12.52 -11.48
C THR A 98 1.51 -11.24 -12.24
N ASP A 99 0.67 -11.34 -13.25
CA ASP A 99 0.14 -10.17 -13.96
C ASP A 99 -0.77 -9.28 -13.10
N LYS A 100 -1.25 -9.78 -11.96
CA LYS A 100 -2.01 -9.01 -10.96
C LYS A 100 -1.13 -8.22 -10.00
N THR A 101 0.09 -8.68 -9.78
CA THR A 101 1.06 -8.01 -8.90
C THR A 101 1.36 -6.62 -9.45
N CYS A 102 1.34 -5.63 -8.59
CA CYS A 102 1.66 -4.26 -8.99
C CYS A 102 2.43 -3.52 -7.92
N ILE A 103 2.95 -2.37 -8.31
CA ILE A 103 3.67 -1.46 -7.43
C ILE A 103 2.79 -0.24 -7.19
N VAL A 104 2.44 -0.02 -5.93
CA VAL A 104 1.77 1.21 -5.50
C VAL A 104 2.85 2.22 -5.12
N VAL A 105 2.99 3.27 -5.92
CA VAL A 105 3.98 4.32 -5.66
C VAL A 105 3.38 5.28 -4.65
N THR A 106 4.03 5.38 -3.49
CA THR A 106 3.61 6.22 -2.38
C THR A 106 4.57 7.39 -2.16
N SER A 107 4.08 8.43 -1.52
CA SER A 107 4.89 9.59 -1.13
C SER A 107 4.52 10.07 0.27
N ILE A 108 5.53 10.22 1.11
CA ILE A 108 5.45 10.89 2.42
C ILE A 108 6.60 11.90 2.49
N ASN A 109 6.28 13.17 2.75
CA ASN A 109 7.29 14.24 2.87
C ASN A 109 8.24 14.29 1.67
N ASN A 110 7.70 14.15 0.47
CA ASN A 110 8.44 14.13 -0.81
C ASN A 110 9.39 12.94 -0.99
N VAL A 111 9.32 11.92 -0.12
CA VAL A 111 10.05 10.67 -0.28
C VAL A 111 9.14 9.65 -0.94
N HIS A 112 9.56 9.13 -2.09
CA HIS A 112 8.80 8.16 -2.87
C HIS A 112 9.27 6.75 -2.57
N VAL A 113 8.33 5.85 -2.29
CA VAL A 113 8.60 4.42 -2.09
C VAL A 113 7.53 3.62 -2.81
N GLY A 114 7.94 2.61 -3.54
CA GLY A 114 7.03 1.66 -4.18
C GLY A 114 6.69 0.51 -3.23
N LEU A 115 5.42 0.13 -3.18
CA LEU A 115 4.94 -1.03 -2.43
C LEU A 115 4.49 -2.11 -3.41
N ILE A 116 5.11 -3.28 -3.35
CA ILE A 116 4.65 -4.43 -4.12
C ILE A 116 3.51 -5.09 -3.38
N VAL A 117 2.37 -5.17 -4.03
CA VAL A 117 1.15 -5.80 -3.51
C VAL A 117 0.66 -6.88 -4.47
N ASP A 118 -0.08 -7.86 -3.94
CA ASP A 118 -0.56 -8.98 -4.77
C ASP A 118 -1.55 -8.52 -5.84
N GLU A 119 -2.44 -7.62 -5.47
CA GLU A 119 -3.49 -7.10 -6.35
C GLU A 119 -4.04 -5.80 -5.79
N VAL A 120 -4.30 -4.83 -6.66
CA VAL A 120 -5.05 -3.62 -6.30
C VAL A 120 -6.52 -3.85 -6.58
N SER A 121 -7.40 -3.47 -5.66
CA SER A 121 -8.85 -3.68 -5.78
C SER A 121 -9.56 -2.41 -6.25
N GLU A 122 -9.72 -1.43 -5.37
CA GLU A 122 -10.52 -0.23 -5.69
C GLU A 122 -10.21 0.91 -4.71
N VAL A 123 -10.74 2.08 -5.02
CA VAL A 123 -10.77 3.21 -4.09
C VAL A 123 -12.14 3.23 -3.41
N LEU A 124 -12.14 3.20 -2.08
CA LEU A 124 -13.35 3.19 -1.26
C LEU A 124 -13.41 4.38 -0.32
N SER A 125 -14.62 4.81 -0.02
CA SER A 125 -14.89 5.73 1.08
C SER A 125 -15.15 4.92 2.35
N ILE A 126 -14.36 5.14 3.39
CA ILE A 126 -14.54 4.50 4.69
C ILE A 126 -14.62 5.61 5.74
N PRO A 127 -15.83 6.01 6.15
CA PRO A 127 -15.98 7.06 7.14
C PRO A 127 -15.36 6.66 8.49
N GLU A 128 -14.93 7.64 9.24
CA GLU A 128 -14.24 7.44 10.52
C GLU A 128 -15.08 6.62 11.52
N ASP A 129 -16.40 6.77 11.51
CA ASP A 129 -17.31 5.99 12.36
C ASP A 129 -17.39 4.50 11.97
N LYS A 130 -16.88 4.13 10.80
CA LYS A 130 -16.77 2.74 10.34
C LYS A 130 -15.40 2.12 10.60
N ILE A 131 -14.48 2.87 11.20
CA ILE A 131 -13.13 2.40 11.52
C ILE A 131 -13.04 2.17 13.01
N SER A 132 -12.74 0.93 13.39
CA SER A 132 -12.49 0.52 14.76
C SER A 132 -10.99 0.46 15.05
N PRO A 133 -10.53 0.70 16.30
CA PRO A 133 -9.13 0.52 16.63
C PRO A 133 -8.69 -0.95 16.41
N PRO A 134 -7.38 -1.19 16.20
CA PRO A 134 -6.89 -2.55 15.98
C PRO A 134 -7.11 -3.42 17.22
N PRO A 135 -7.39 -4.73 17.03
CA PRO A 135 -7.53 -5.64 18.17
C PRO A 135 -6.23 -5.73 18.96
N GLN A 136 -6.32 -5.57 20.28
CA GLN A 136 -5.14 -5.63 21.16
C GLN A 136 -4.53 -7.03 21.27
N THR A 137 -5.28 -8.04 20.88
CA THR A 137 -4.84 -9.44 20.93
C THR A 137 -4.00 -9.88 19.74
N ASN A 138 -3.88 -9.06 18.73
CA ASN A 138 -3.13 -9.40 17.52
C ASN A 138 -1.63 -9.15 17.75
N LYS A 139 -0.90 -10.21 18.08
CA LYS A 139 0.54 -10.17 18.36
C LYS A 139 1.41 -10.51 17.15
N GLY A 140 0.82 -10.61 15.96
CA GLY A 140 1.57 -10.91 14.72
C GLY A 140 2.49 -9.76 14.31
N ALA A 141 3.50 -10.08 13.49
CA ALA A 141 4.48 -9.10 13.00
C ALA A 141 3.83 -7.91 12.29
N LYS A 142 2.77 -8.16 11.52
CA LYS A 142 2.04 -7.11 10.80
C LYS A 142 1.19 -6.20 11.70
N SER A 143 0.90 -6.62 12.95
CA SER A 143 0.04 -5.84 13.85
C SER A 143 0.59 -4.45 14.17
N ARG A 144 1.90 -4.28 14.13
CA ARG A 144 2.55 -3.00 14.35
C ARG A 144 2.24 -1.95 13.27
N TYR A 145 1.83 -2.39 12.08
CA TYR A 145 1.50 -1.52 10.95
C TYR A 145 0.01 -1.24 10.82
N ILE A 146 -0.83 -1.91 11.62
CA ILE A 146 -2.27 -1.77 11.55
C ILE A 146 -2.70 -0.52 12.33
N GLN A 147 -3.38 0.37 11.63
CA GLN A 147 -3.95 1.59 12.20
C GLN A 147 -5.37 1.39 12.72
N GLY A 148 -6.12 0.48 12.11
CA GLY A 148 -7.50 0.21 12.46
C GLY A 148 -8.12 -0.84 11.55
N ILE A 149 -9.39 -1.13 11.80
CA ILE A 149 -10.20 -2.06 11.01
C ILE A 149 -11.39 -1.31 10.44
N GLY A 150 -11.45 -1.19 9.13
CA GLY A 150 -12.56 -0.56 8.43
C GLY A 150 -13.63 -1.57 8.02
N ARG A 151 -14.89 -1.19 8.17
CA ARG A 151 -16.03 -1.99 7.72
C ARG A 151 -16.66 -1.38 6.48
N VAL A 152 -16.80 -2.19 5.44
CA VAL A 152 -17.46 -1.81 4.18
C VAL A 152 -18.48 -2.90 3.85
N GLY A 153 -19.76 -2.62 4.18
CA GLY A 153 -20.80 -3.65 4.11
C GLY A 153 -20.51 -4.79 5.08
N GLN A 154 -20.42 -6.02 4.57
CA GLN A 154 -20.05 -7.20 5.37
C GLN A 154 -18.54 -7.52 5.30
N LYS A 155 -17.78 -6.71 4.57
CA LYS A 155 -16.33 -6.92 4.39
C LYS A 155 -15.54 -6.09 5.37
N VAL A 156 -14.36 -6.59 5.70
CA VAL A 156 -13.40 -5.95 6.59
C VAL A 156 -12.15 -5.58 5.79
N LYS A 157 -11.70 -4.35 5.99
CA LYS A 157 -10.44 -3.84 5.42
C LYS A 157 -9.48 -3.50 6.56
N VAL A 158 -8.26 -3.98 6.46
CA VAL A 158 -7.21 -3.70 7.46
C VAL A 158 -6.53 -2.38 7.07
N MET A 159 -6.71 -1.35 7.90
CA MET A 159 -6.16 -0.02 7.66
C MET A 159 -4.69 0.00 8.04
N ILE A 160 -3.83 0.37 7.11
CA ILE A 160 -2.37 0.39 7.28
C ILE A 160 -1.89 1.81 7.56
N ASN A 161 -1.05 1.95 8.58
CA ASN A 161 -0.27 3.16 8.81
C ASN A 161 0.97 3.12 7.91
N LEU A 162 0.94 3.90 6.84
CA LEU A 162 2.01 3.90 5.85
C LEU A 162 3.35 4.34 6.45
N PHE A 163 3.34 5.36 7.30
CA PHE A 163 4.58 5.84 7.94
C PHE A 163 5.27 4.71 8.72
N LYS A 164 4.53 3.96 9.50
CA LYS A 164 5.08 2.81 10.22
C LYS A 164 5.54 1.70 9.28
N LEU A 165 4.78 1.44 8.22
CA LEU A 165 5.15 0.44 7.23
C LEU A 165 6.52 0.75 6.60
N LEU A 166 6.78 2.02 6.29
CA LEU A 166 8.01 2.45 5.65
C LEU A 166 9.20 2.58 6.61
N TYR A 167 8.96 3.11 7.81
CA TYR A 167 10.04 3.60 8.67
C TYR A 167 10.16 2.90 10.01
N ASP A 168 9.18 2.10 10.42
CA ASP A 168 9.26 1.43 11.71
C ASP A 168 10.37 0.37 11.70
N GLU A 169 11.31 0.49 12.65
CA GLU A 169 12.40 -0.46 12.77
C GLU A 169 11.99 -1.63 13.67
N GLU A 170 12.12 -2.83 13.15
CA GLU A 170 11.94 -4.04 13.93
C GLU A 170 13.07 -4.17 14.94
N LYS A 171 12.71 -4.26 16.21
CA LYS A 171 13.69 -4.58 17.24
C LYS A 171 14.18 -6.01 17.02
N PRO A 172 15.50 -6.27 17.05
CA PRO A 172 15.99 -7.64 16.99
C PRO A 172 15.34 -8.44 18.11
N VAL A 173 14.81 -9.60 17.75
CA VAL A 173 14.35 -10.56 18.75
C VAL A 173 15.59 -10.97 19.56
N MET A 174 15.63 -10.55 20.80
CA MET A 174 16.64 -11.13 21.70
C MET A 174 16.26 -12.59 21.92
N GLU A 175 17.00 -13.48 21.28
CA GLU A 175 16.94 -14.89 21.63
C GLU A 175 17.42 -15.03 23.08
N ASN A 176 16.51 -15.37 23.95
CA ASN A 176 16.86 -15.80 25.28
C ASN A 176 17.30 -17.28 25.28
#